data_9c6f92beed97e52d9ca37ade726b8eae
#
_entry.id   9c6f92beed97e52d9ca37ade726b8eae
#
_cell.length_a   1.000
_cell.length_b   1.000
_cell.length_c   1.000
_cell.angle_alpha   90.00
_cell.angle_beta   90.00
_cell.angle_gamma   90.00
#
_symmetry.space_group_name_H-M   'P 1'
#
loop_
_entity.id
_entity.type
_entity.pdbx_description
1 polymer ?
#
loop_
_entity_poly.entity_id
_entity_poly.type
_entity_poly.pdbx_seq_one_letter_code
_entity_poly.pdbx_strand_id
1 'polypeptide(L)'
;DQSADLAEEKPSAPDVKWAKYDFVPGDEVIFEDTPSADEESGEFPSRWDLYKGSAEIGEMDDEPVIIFLNGGGSIVPYVKNATEDYLPEIFTIEFDVWFEKGRSPSNRYFIHFRDHKNQWNKGLGEKLTVNPTGLEFANTDKRYPGTESLGWSEEPTGKWRHISIAYTKGKFKAYMDDTRLINVPHLEGNPWGITIRALAEKLYLKNIRIAEGGVKYYDRVLSDGKIIVNGIRFDVNKSTIKPESNGAINEIFNLMNKQSDLNFSVEGHTDSDGDETLNQSLSETRAKAVKERLISMGISSSRLKSTGWGESKPIGENGTAEGKANNRRVEFVKF
;
A
#
# COMPACT_ATOMS: atom_id res chain seq x y z
N ASP A 1 59.21 -17.62 -28.30
CA ASP A 1 58.53 -16.34 -28.04
C ASP A 1 57.03 -16.56 -27.97
N GLN A 2 56.54 -16.75 -26.77
CA GLN A 2 55.13 -16.71 -26.48
C GLN A 2 54.85 -15.41 -25.72
N SER A 3 54.36 -14.40 -26.41
CA SER A 3 53.79 -13.21 -25.80
C SER A 3 52.37 -13.53 -25.31
N ALA A 4 52.23 -13.70 -24.02
CA ALA A 4 50.92 -13.77 -23.35
C ALA A 4 50.26 -12.39 -23.43
N ASP A 5 49.15 -12.35 -24.19
CA ASP A 5 48.24 -11.20 -24.29
C ASP A 5 47.47 -11.08 -22.95
N LEU A 6 47.91 -10.16 -22.09
CA LEU A 6 47.22 -9.80 -20.88
C LEU A 6 46.02 -8.91 -21.29
N ALA A 7 44.88 -9.51 -21.43
CA ALA A 7 43.62 -8.77 -21.57
C ALA A 7 43.42 -7.92 -20.33
N GLU A 8 43.50 -6.59 -20.46
CA GLU A 8 43.09 -5.64 -19.42
C GLU A 8 41.59 -5.84 -19.14
N GLU A 9 41.24 -6.36 -17.97
CA GLU A 9 39.88 -6.35 -17.46
C GLU A 9 39.44 -4.88 -17.32
N LYS A 10 38.53 -4.45 -18.16
CA LYS A 10 37.82 -3.16 -17.99
C LYS A 10 37.12 -3.20 -16.63
N PRO A 11 37.28 -2.16 -15.80
CA PRO A 11 36.58 -2.09 -14.54
C PRO A 11 35.10 -2.18 -14.79
N SER A 12 34.44 -3.15 -14.17
CA SER A 12 32.98 -3.28 -14.23
C SER A 12 32.36 -1.98 -13.70
N ALA A 13 31.36 -1.45 -14.42
CA ALA A 13 30.59 -0.31 -13.94
C ALA A 13 30.06 -0.59 -12.52
N PRO A 14 30.09 0.38 -11.60
CA PRO A 14 29.61 0.18 -10.26
C PRO A 14 28.16 -0.31 -10.28
N ASP A 15 27.87 -1.35 -9.51
CA ASP A 15 26.54 -1.91 -9.36
C ASP A 15 25.64 -0.89 -8.62
N VAL A 16 24.94 -0.07 -9.38
CA VAL A 16 24.02 0.96 -8.85
C VAL A 16 22.75 0.26 -8.42
N LYS A 17 22.65 -0.11 -7.16
CA LYS A 17 21.40 -0.58 -6.56
C LYS A 17 20.42 0.59 -6.45
N TRP A 18 19.55 0.72 -7.43
CA TRP A 18 18.41 1.64 -7.36
C TRP A 18 17.37 1.05 -6.42
N ALA A 19 17.11 1.73 -5.32
CA ALA A 19 15.93 1.44 -4.50
C ALA A 19 14.67 1.94 -5.23
N LYS A 20 14.20 1.18 -6.23
CA LYS A 20 13.00 1.52 -7.01
C LYS A 20 11.72 1.45 -6.18
N TYR A 21 11.71 0.65 -5.12
CA TYR A 21 10.57 0.48 -4.22
C TYR A 21 11.01 0.71 -2.78
N ASP A 22 10.75 1.91 -2.29
CA ASP A 22 11.05 2.37 -0.92
C ASP A 22 9.76 2.77 -0.16
N PHE A 23 8.64 2.21 -0.57
CA PHE A 23 7.36 2.43 0.07
C PHE A 23 7.30 1.72 1.42
N VAL A 24 6.89 2.44 2.44
CA VAL A 24 6.61 1.92 3.78
C VAL A 24 5.18 2.27 4.10
N PRO A 25 4.29 1.30 4.24
CA PRO A 25 2.90 1.54 4.61
C PRO A 25 2.77 2.23 5.96
N GLY A 26 1.77 3.09 6.10
CA GLY A 26 1.39 3.66 7.38
C GLY A 26 0.93 2.58 8.37
N ASP A 27 1.09 2.84 9.63
CA ASP A 27 0.87 1.86 10.70
C ASP A 27 -0.39 2.10 11.52
N GLU A 28 -1.03 3.27 11.41
CA GLU A 28 -2.33 3.54 11.99
C GLU A 28 -3.38 3.74 10.88
N VAL A 29 -4.31 2.79 10.75
CA VAL A 29 -5.32 2.81 9.70
C VAL A 29 -6.40 3.83 10.05
N ILE A 30 -6.61 4.80 9.15
CA ILE A 30 -7.65 5.84 9.21
C ILE A 30 -8.92 5.37 8.50
N PHE A 31 -8.76 4.70 7.37
CA PHE A 31 -9.84 4.16 6.56
C PHE A 31 -9.36 2.91 5.84
N GLU A 32 -10.14 1.84 5.89
CA GLU A 32 -9.89 0.64 5.11
C GLU A 32 -11.20 0.15 4.50
N ASP A 33 -11.17 -0.18 3.22
CA ASP A 33 -12.25 -0.85 2.53
C ASP A 33 -11.69 -1.97 1.66
N THR A 34 -11.96 -3.18 2.10
CA THR A 34 -11.83 -4.40 1.30
C THR A 34 -13.24 -4.93 1.16
N PRO A 35 -13.92 -4.70 0.02
CA PRO A 35 -15.28 -5.17 -0.16
C PRO A 35 -15.42 -6.63 0.28
N SER A 36 -16.41 -6.92 1.10
CA SER A 36 -16.60 -8.23 1.72
C SER A 36 -17.83 -8.93 1.15
N ALA A 37 -17.92 -10.24 1.38
CA ALA A 37 -19.10 -11.03 0.99
C ALA A 37 -20.38 -10.63 1.73
N ASP A 38 -20.28 -9.80 2.77
CA ASP A 38 -21.43 -9.26 3.50
C ASP A 38 -22.10 -8.08 2.77
N GLU A 39 -21.44 -7.51 1.75
CA GLU A 39 -22.00 -6.46 0.91
C GLU A 39 -22.75 -7.08 -0.28
N GLU A 40 -23.99 -6.69 -0.46
CA GLU A 40 -24.83 -7.22 -1.54
C GLU A 40 -24.38 -6.69 -2.91
N SER A 41 -24.23 -7.59 -3.88
CA SER A 41 -23.93 -7.25 -5.26
C SER A 41 -25.05 -6.39 -5.86
N GLY A 42 -24.68 -5.28 -6.50
CA GLY A 42 -25.60 -4.29 -7.07
C GLY A 42 -25.91 -3.12 -6.13
N GLU A 43 -25.54 -3.20 -4.86
CA GLU A 43 -25.69 -2.08 -3.91
C GLU A 43 -24.49 -1.12 -3.97
N PHE A 44 -24.71 0.12 -3.52
CA PHE A 44 -23.63 1.10 -3.41
C PHE A 44 -22.68 0.71 -2.26
N PRO A 45 -21.34 0.83 -2.44
CA PRO A 45 -20.36 0.45 -1.41
C PRO A 45 -20.61 1.16 -0.08
N SER A 46 -20.87 0.42 0.99
CA SER A 46 -21.33 0.93 2.28
C SER A 46 -20.36 1.88 2.99
N ARG A 47 -19.06 1.75 2.69
CA ARG A 47 -18.00 2.55 3.30
C ARG A 47 -17.70 3.85 2.54
N TRP A 48 -18.43 4.11 1.46
CA TRP A 48 -18.23 5.26 0.59
C TRP A 48 -19.44 6.16 0.56
N ASP A 49 -19.23 7.36 0.06
CA ASP A 49 -20.27 8.31 -0.27
C ASP A 49 -20.15 8.73 -1.74
N LEU A 50 -21.29 8.87 -2.43
CA LEU A 50 -21.29 9.20 -3.85
C LEU A 50 -21.24 10.72 -4.04
N TYR A 51 -20.20 11.18 -4.76
CA TYR A 51 -20.13 12.56 -5.21
C TYR A 51 -20.78 12.74 -6.58
N LYS A 52 -20.50 11.84 -7.55
CA LYS A 52 -21.03 11.92 -8.91
C LYS A 52 -20.94 10.58 -9.63
N GLY A 53 -21.86 10.34 -10.58
CA GLY A 53 -21.87 9.13 -11.42
C GLY A 53 -22.48 7.93 -10.73
N SER A 54 -21.95 6.74 -10.95
CA SER A 54 -22.46 5.48 -10.41
C SER A 54 -21.33 4.53 -10.02
N ALA A 55 -21.49 3.87 -8.88
CA ALA A 55 -20.62 2.80 -8.41
C ALA A 55 -21.46 1.77 -7.65
N GLU A 56 -21.13 0.50 -7.77
CA GLU A 56 -21.84 -0.62 -7.14
C GLU A 56 -20.83 -1.67 -6.70
N ILE A 57 -21.23 -2.51 -5.76
CA ILE A 57 -20.51 -3.74 -5.44
C ILE A 57 -20.81 -4.76 -6.53
N GLY A 58 -19.78 -5.38 -7.05
CA GLY A 58 -19.88 -6.51 -7.96
C GLY A 58 -18.90 -7.59 -7.58
N GLU A 59 -18.76 -8.60 -8.44
CA GLU A 59 -17.91 -9.75 -8.20
C GLU A 59 -16.95 -9.95 -9.38
N MET A 60 -15.69 -10.22 -9.11
CA MET A 60 -14.68 -10.57 -10.09
C MET A 60 -13.81 -11.71 -9.53
N ASP A 61 -13.78 -12.85 -10.24
CA ASP A 61 -13.05 -14.05 -9.82
C ASP A 61 -13.41 -14.52 -8.39
N ASP A 62 -14.71 -14.52 -8.07
CA ASP A 62 -15.28 -14.86 -6.76
C ASP A 62 -14.86 -13.89 -5.62
N GLU A 63 -14.32 -12.72 -5.94
CA GLU A 63 -13.98 -11.67 -4.98
C GLU A 63 -14.87 -10.43 -5.18
N PRO A 64 -15.45 -9.84 -4.11
CA PRO A 64 -16.21 -8.61 -4.21
C PRO A 64 -15.30 -7.43 -4.57
N VAL A 65 -15.80 -6.56 -5.45
CA VAL A 65 -15.09 -5.38 -5.96
C VAL A 65 -16.04 -4.21 -6.12
N ILE A 66 -15.53 -2.99 -6.06
CA ILE A 66 -16.28 -1.79 -6.46
C ILE A 66 -16.19 -1.65 -7.98
N ILE A 67 -17.34 -1.58 -8.65
CA ILE A 67 -17.48 -1.38 -10.09
C ILE A 67 -17.99 0.02 -10.37
N PHE A 68 -17.33 0.77 -11.25
CA PHE A 68 -17.82 2.03 -11.78
C PHE A 68 -18.64 1.79 -13.05
N LEU A 69 -19.83 2.33 -13.10
CA LEU A 69 -20.83 2.11 -14.17
C LEU A 69 -21.16 3.41 -14.92
N ASN A 70 -21.93 3.29 -16.00
CA ASN A 70 -22.57 4.41 -16.73
C ASN A 70 -21.64 5.60 -17.05
N GLY A 71 -20.44 5.33 -17.57
CA GLY A 71 -19.46 6.36 -17.93
C GLY A 71 -18.57 6.81 -16.77
N GLY A 72 -18.57 6.06 -15.68
CA GLY A 72 -17.72 6.27 -14.51
C GLY A 72 -18.39 6.96 -13.33
N GLY A 73 -17.63 7.17 -12.27
CA GLY A 73 -18.13 7.73 -11.03
C GLY A 73 -17.04 8.41 -10.20
N SER A 74 -17.46 9.07 -9.14
CA SER A 74 -16.59 9.69 -8.16
C SER A 74 -17.10 9.39 -6.77
N ILE A 75 -16.29 8.74 -5.95
CA ILE A 75 -16.60 8.34 -4.59
C ILE A 75 -15.62 8.98 -3.61
N VAL A 76 -16.08 9.21 -2.39
CA VAL A 76 -15.31 9.74 -1.27
C VAL A 76 -15.47 8.81 -0.07
N PRO A 77 -14.45 8.63 0.78
CA PRO A 77 -14.56 7.78 1.97
C PRO A 77 -15.62 8.31 2.93
N TYR A 78 -16.43 7.42 3.49
CA TYR A 78 -17.35 7.79 4.56
C TYR A 78 -16.62 7.82 5.89
N VAL A 79 -16.06 8.99 6.23
CA VAL A 79 -15.30 9.23 7.46
C VAL A 79 -15.98 10.26 8.35
N LYS A 80 -15.75 10.16 9.66
CA LYS A 80 -16.19 11.19 10.61
C LYS A 80 -15.48 12.51 10.29
N ASN A 81 -16.17 13.64 10.43
CA ASN A 81 -15.64 14.98 10.17
C ASN A 81 -15.09 15.18 8.74
N ALA A 82 -15.72 14.58 7.75
CA ALA A 82 -15.32 14.67 6.33
C ALA A 82 -15.18 16.11 5.79
N THR A 83 -15.77 17.12 6.47
CA THR A 83 -15.64 18.54 6.13
C THR A 83 -14.31 19.18 6.57
N GLU A 84 -13.55 18.48 7.42
CA GLU A 84 -12.26 18.88 7.93
C GLU A 84 -11.14 18.12 7.20
N ASP A 85 -9.89 18.52 7.45
CA ASP A 85 -8.72 17.78 7.02
C ASP A 85 -8.64 16.45 7.80
N TYR A 86 -8.82 15.33 7.09
CA TYR A 86 -8.68 14.00 7.68
C TYR A 86 -7.40 13.27 7.27
N LEU A 87 -6.57 13.91 6.42
CA LEU A 87 -5.26 13.38 6.06
C LEU A 87 -4.17 14.03 6.92
N PRO A 88 -3.45 13.26 7.74
CA PRO A 88 -2.37 13.81 8.57
C PRO A 88 -1.18 14.29 7.73
N GLU A 89 -0.23 15.00 8.36
CA GLU A 89 1.00 15.47 7.69
C GLU A 89 1.89 14.34 7.15
N ILE A 90 1.68 13.11 7.62
CA ILE A 90 2.39 11.91 7.19
C ILE A 90 1.38 10.81 7.02
N PHE A 91 1.13 10.40 5.78
CA PHE A 91 0.17 9.34 5.47
C PHE A 91 0.57 8.51 4.26
N THR A 92 -0.08 7.38 4.14
CA THR A 92 -0.05 6.52 2.95
C THR A 92 -1.45 6.20 2.47
N ILE A 93 -1.59 6.01 1.16
CA ILE A 93 -2.81 5.51 0.52
C ILE A 93 -2.41 4.33 -0.35
N GLU A 94 -3.15 3.23 -0.25
CA GLU A 94 -2.96 2.04 -1.08
C GLU A 94 -4.31 1.59 -1.62
N PHE A 95 -4.34 1.09 -2.85
CA PHE A 95 -5.52 0.49 -3.46
C PHE A 95 -5.15 -0.32 -4.69
N ASP A 96 -6.02 -1.24 -5.08
CA ASP A 96 -5.87 -2.03 -6.30
C ASP A 96 -6.87 -1.58 -7.36
N VAL A 97 -6.41 -1.43 -8.59
CA VAL A 97 -7.22 -1.05 -9.75
C VAL A 97 -7.07 -2.05 -10.88
N TRP A 98 -8.15 -2.26 -11.61
CA TRP A 98 -8.16 -3.12 -12.78
C TRP A 98 -8.48 -2.33 -14.04
N PHE A 99 -7.78 -2.65 -15.11
CA PHE A 99 -8.06 -2.16 -16.46
C PHE A 99 -8.42 -3.33 -17.35
N GLU A 100 -9.63 -3.33 -17.88
CA GLU A 100 -10.11 -4.40 -18.75
C GLU A 100 -9.21 -4.55 -19.99
N LYS A 101 -8.97 -5.81 -20.41
CA LYS A 101 -8.11 -6.15 -21.54
C LYS A 101 -8.57 -5.48 -22.84
N GLY A 102 -7.63 -4.90 -23.58
CA GLY A 102 -7.89 -4.24 -24.84
C GLY A 102 -8.57 -2.87 -24.75
N ARG A 103 -8.79 -2.35 -23.54
CA ARG A 103 -9.35 -1.01 -23.35
C ARG A 103 -8.37 0.11 -23.68
N SER A 104 -8.92 1.23 -24.16
CA SER A 104 -8.15 2.42 -24.51
C SER A 104 -7.33 2.96 -23.32
N PRO A 105 -6.11 3.46 -23.57
CA PRO A 105 -5.33 4.21 -22.58
C PRO A 105 -6.04 5.45 -22.02
N SER A 106 -7.16 5.88 -22.63
CA SER A 106 -8.00 6.96 -22.10
C SER A 106 -8.80 6.55 -20.86
N ASN A 107 -9.00 5.25 -20.62
CA ASN A 107 -9.61 4.73 -19.40
C ASN A 107 -8.62 4.89 -18.25
N ARG A 108 -8.98 5.69 -17.26
CA ARG A 108 -8.07 6.08 -16.19
C ARG A 108 -8.82 6.39 -14.92
N TYR A 109 -8.09 6.32 -13.80
CA TYR A 109 -8.56 6.83 -12.52
C TYR A 109 -7.88 8.16 -12.21
N PHE A 110 -8.58 9.01 -11.49
CA PHE A 110 -8.03 10.21 -10.87
C PHE A 110 -8.17 10.11 -9.36
N ILE A 111 -7.07 10.32 -8.68
CA ILE A 111 -7.05 10.46 -7.23
C ILE A 111 -6.84 11.94 -6.95
N HIS A 112 -7.88 12.60 -6.44
CA HIS A 112 -7.80 13.97 -5.99
C HIS A 112 -7.50 14.00 -4.50
N PHE A 113 -6.69 14.95 -4.08
CA PHE A 113 -6.27 15.10 -2.68
C PHE A 113 -7.14 16.11 -1.93
N ARG A 114 -8.42 15.98 -2.14
CA ARG A 114 -9.52 16.64 -1.46
C ARG A 114 -10.80 15.82 -1.59
N ASP A 115 -11.67 15.91 -0.64
CA ASP A 115 -13.01 15.35 -0.71
C ASP A 115 -13.91 16.34 -1.47
N HIS A 116 -14.25 16.04 -2.71
CA HIS A 116 -15.04 16.92 -3.57
C HIS A 116 -16.48 17.11 -3.09
N LYS A 117 -17.00 16.21 -2.27
CA LYS A 117 -18.35 16.30 -1.72
C LYS A 117 -18.39 17.19 -0.49
N ASN A 118 -17.42 17.03 0.41
CA ASN A 118 -17.48 17.58 1.76
C ASN A 118 -16.51 18.75 2.01
N GLN A 119 -15.40 18.85 1.26
CA GLN A 119 -14.34 19.84 1.48
C GLN A 119 -14.31 20.90 0.38
N TRP A 120 -15.24 21.81 0.42
CA TRP A 120 -15.40 22.86 -0.59
C TRP A 120 -14.10 23.69 -0.82
N ASN A 121 -13.48 23.52 -2.01
CA ASN A 121 -12.25 24.23 -2.45
C ASN A 121 -11.01 24.11 -1.53
N LYS A 122 -11.00 23.18 -0.58
CA LYS A 122 -9.86 22.89 0.29
C LYS A 122 -9.04 21.72 -0.26
N GLY A 123 -7.77 21.62 0.16
CA GLY A 123 -6.86 20.58 -0.30
C GLY A 123 -6.09 20.96 -1.57
N LEU A 124 -5.38 19.97 -2.14
CA LEU A 124 -4.56 20.19 -3.32
C LEU A 124 -5.38 20.34 -4.60
N GLY A 125 -4.90 21.19 -5.51
CA GLY A 125 -5.40 21.29 -6.87
C GLY A 125 -4.90 20.19 -7.79
N GLU A 126 -3.77 19.58 -7.46
CA GLU A 126 -3.16 18.47 -8.16
C GLU A 126 -3.96 17.18 -7.98
N LYS A 127 -3.85 16.32 -9.00
CA LYS A 127 -4.39 14.95 -8.94
C LYS A 127 -3.37 13.95 -9.45
N LEU A 128 -3.43 12.74 -8.92
CA LEU A 128 -2.74 11.60 -9.48
C LEU A 128 -3.64 10.94 -10.53
N THR A 129 -3.15 10.86 -11.76
CA THR A 129 -3.78 10.10 -12.84
C THR A 129 -3.14 8.71 -12.86
N VAL A 130 -3.97 7.68 -12.82
CA VAL A 130 -3.55 6.28 -12.90
C VAL A 130 -4.00 5.72 -14.25
N ASN A 131 -3.03 5.37 -15.08
CA ASN A 131 -3.20 4.75 -16.39
C ASN A 131 -2.75 3.29 -16.34
N PRO A 132 -3.13 2.43 -17.29
CA PRO A 132 -2.64 1.04 -17.31
C PRO A 132 -1.12 0.89 -17.30
N THR A 133 -0.41 1.87 -17.83
CA THR A 133 1.05 1.84 -18.05
C THR A 133 1.84 2.75 -17.12
N GLY A 134 1.19 3.57 -16.28
CA GLY A 134 1.93 4.50 -15.45
C GLY A 134 1.10 5.51 -14.69
N LEU A 135 1.79 6.45 -14.07
CA LEU A 135 1.23 7.49 -13.21
C LEU A 135 1.58 8.87 -13.74
N GLU A 136 0.70 9.85 -13.54
CA GLU A 136 0.95 11.25 -13.80
C GLU A 136 0.43 12.11 -12.64
N PHE A 137 1.24 13.02 -12.13
CA PHE A 137 0.85 13.96 -11.09
C PHE A 137 0.86 15.37 -11.63
N ALA A 138 -0.29 16.02 -11.67
CA ALA A 138 -0.48 17.30 -12.32
C ALA A 138 -1.75 18.03 -11.85
N ASN A 139 -1.78 19.35 -12.09
CA ASN A 139 -3.00 20.15 -12.16
C ASN A 139 -3.11 20.80 -13.56
N THR A 140 -3.98 21.81 -13.73
CA THR A 140 -4.14 22.53 -15.00
C THR A 140 -2.90 23.31 -15.43
N ASP A 141 -2.10 23.77 -14.48
CA ASP A 141 -1.02 24.73 -14.71
C ASP A 141 0.38 24.13 -14.50
N LYS A 142 0.46 23.00 -13.77
CA LYS A 142 1.72 22.39 -13.36
C LYS A 142 1.69 20.88 -13.53
N ARG A 143 2.73 20.34 -14.15
CA ARG A 143 2.98 18.90 -14.26
C ARG A 143 4.29 18.58 -13.57
N TYR A 144 4.26 17.61 -12.66
CA TYR A 144 5.46 17.17 -11.98
C TYR A 144 6.21 16.11 -12.80
N PRO A 145 7.55 16.13 -12.80
CA PRO A 145 8.35 15.11 -13.48
C PRO A 145 8.18 13.73 -12.81
N GLY A 146 8.47 12.67 -13.55
CA GLY A 146 8.40 11.29 -13.07
C GLY A 146 7.28 10.47 -13.68
N THR A 147 6.70 10.92 -14.79
CA THR A 147 5.82 10.07 -15.61
C THR A 147 6.66 9.03 -16.32
N GLU A 148 7.22 8.08 -15.58
CA GLU A 148 7.78 6.89 -16.21
C GLU A 148 6.65 5.90 -16.45
N SER A 149 6.57 5.38 -17.66
CA SER A 149 5.72 4.26 -17.97
C SER A 149 6.49 2.97 -17.68
N LEU A 150 5.79 1.95 -17.18
CA LEU A 150 6.36 0.61 -17.02
C LEU A 150 6.71 -0.06 -18.38
N GLY A 151 6.50 0.67 -19.48
CA GLY A 151 6.72 0.19 -20.85
C GLY A 151 5.53 -0.63 -21.38
N TRP A 152 5.42 -0.66 -22.70
CA TRP A 152 4.39 -1.46 -23.41
C TRP A 152 4.82 -2.92 -23.65
N SER A 153 5.98 -3.34 -23.14
CA SER A 153 6.53 -4.69 -23.36
C SER A 153 5.76 -5.81 -22.65
N GLU A 154 5.00 -5.46 -21.63
CA GLU A 154 4.09 -6.35 -20.92
C GLU A 154 2.65 -5.90 -21.20
N GLU A 155 1.70 -6.85 -21.31
CA GLU A 155 0.29 -6.51 -21.43
C GLU A 155 -0.15 -5.66 -20.21
N PRO A 156 -0.42 -4.35 -20.37
CA PRO A 156 -0.66 -3.46 -19.23
C PRO A 156 -2.07 -3.58 -18.66
N THR A 157 -2.96 -4.28 -19.40
CA THR A 157 -4.39 -4.46 -19.08
C THR A 157 -4.72 -5.92 -18.79
N GLY A 158 -5.89 -6.20 -18.25
CA GLY A 158 -6.29 -7.57 -17.90
C GLY A 158 -5.59 -8.10 -16.66
N LYS A 159 -5.13 -7.20 -15.76
CA LYS A 159 -4.55 -7.55 -14.46
C LYS A 159 -4.79 -6.45 -13.42
N TRP A 160 -4.76 -6.81 -12.18
CA TRP A 160 -4.75 -5.87 -11.07
C TRP A 160 -3.42 -5.10 -11.03
N ARG A 161 -3.51 -3.80 -10.75
CA ARG A 161 -2.37 -2.93 -10.47
C ARG A 161 -2.47 -2.41 -9.07
N HIS A 162 -1.45 -2.61 -8.29
CA HIS A 162 -1.34 -2.04 -6.95
C HIS A 162 -0.78 -0.62 -7.01
N ILE A 163 -1.50 0.34 -6.43
CA ILE A 163 -1.09 1.73 -6.36
C ILE A 163 -0.79 2.08 -4.91
N SER A 164 0.39 2.66 -4.69
CA SER A 164 0.78 3.15 -3.37
C SER A 164 1.17 4.62 -3.46
N ILE A 165 0.73 5.41 -2.50
CA ILE A 165 1.02 6.83 -2.36
C ILE A 165 1.59 7.06 -0.97
N ALA A 166 2.69 7.82 -0.87
CA ALA A 166 3.27 8.25 0.39
C ALA A 166 3.42 9.77 0.39
N TYR A 167 2.86 10.41 1.40
CA TYR A 167 3.04 11.83 1.67
C TYR A 167 3.73 12.04 3.02
N THR A 168 4.77 12.87 3.02
CA THR A 168 5.52 13.19 4.24
C THR A 168 5.90 14.66 4.21
N LYS A 169 5.12 15.52 4.88
CA LYS A 169 5.42 16.96 5.07
C LYS A 169 5.88 17.64 3.77
N GLY A 170 5.05 17.60 2.73
CA GLY A 170 5.35 18.17 1.41
C GLY A 170 6.19 17.30 0.48
N LYS A 171 6.64 16.12 0.89
CA LYS A 171 7.25 15.13 -0.01
C LYS A 171 6.19 14.15 -0.48
N PHE A 172 6.00 14.05 -1.79
CA PHE A 172 5.00 13.16 -2.38
C PHE A 172 5.68 12.12 -3.25
N LYS A 173 5.35 10.85 -3.02
CA LYS A 173 5.80 9.72 -3.84
C LYS A 173 4.61 8.89 -4.27
N ALA A 174 4.65 8.34 -5.48
CA ALA A 174 3.65 7.39 -5.93
C ALA A 174 4.29 6.22 -6.68
N TYR A 175 3.68 5.06 -6.52
CA TYR A 175 4.20 3.78 -6.98
C TYR A 175 3.10 3.04 -7.72
N MET A 176 3.51 2.25 -8.71
CA MET A 176 2.67 1.26 -9.37
C MET A 176 3.38 -0.08 -9.27
N ASP A 177 2.68 -1.07 -8.72
CA ASP A 177 3.23 -2.37 -8.36
C ASP A 177 4.46 -2.21 -7.45
N ASP A 178 5.63 -2.66 -7.85
CA ASP A 178 6.89 -2.57 -7.12
C ASP A 178 7.80 -1.39 -7.56
N THR A 179 7.26 -0.44 -8.32
CA THR A 179 8.07 0.60 -8.96
C THR A 179 7.62 2.00 -8.58
N ARG A 180 8.55 2.81 -8.05
CA ARG A 180 8.32 4.23 -7.83
C ARG A 180 8.36 4.99 -9.15
N LEU A 181 7.22 5.58 -9.53
CA LEU A 181 7.09 6.35 -10.77
C LEU A 181 7.12 7.87 -10.52
N ILE A 182 6.71 8.33 -9.34
CA ILE A 182 6.64 9.75 -9.00
C ILE A 182 7.41 10.02 -7.71
N ASN A 183 8.22 11.09 -7.72
CA ASN A 183 8.94 11.60 -6.57
C ASN A 183 8.98 13.13 -6.61
N VAL A 184 8.13 13.78 -5.82
CA VAL A 184 8.06 15.24 -5.68
C VAL A 184 8.67 15.62 -4.33
N PRO A 185 9.86 16.24 -4.29
CA PRO A 185 10.53 16.57 -3.04
C PRO A 185 9.89 17.74 -2.29
N HIS A 186 9.19 18.63 -3.01
CA HIS A 186 8.53 19.80 -2.45
C HIS A 186 7.20 20.04 -3.17
N LEU A 187 6.11 19.68 -2.52
CA LEU A 187 4.75 19.95 -2.95
C LEU A 187 4.21 21.15 -2.19
N GLU A 188 3.70 22.13 -2.91
CA GLU A 188 3.06 23.30 -2.33
C GLU A 188 1.62 22.97 -1.96
N GLY A 189 1.20 23.34 -0.74
CA GLY A 189 -0.13 23.03 -0.20
C GLY A 189 -0.19 21.66 0.46
N ASN A 190 -1.34 21.36 1.06
CA ASN A 190 -1.58 20.13 1.81
C ASN A 190 -2.73 19.32 1.21
N PRO A 191 -2.59 17.99 1.12
CA PRO A 191 -3.72 17.09 0.96
C PRO A 191 -4.68 17.24 2.15
N TRP A 192 -5.99 17.24 1.91
CA TRP A 192 -7.01 17.36 2.96
C TRP A 192 -7.89 16.13 3.08
N GLY A 193 -8.10 15.46 1.98
CA GLY A 193 -8.93 14.28 1.86
C GLY A 193 -8.71 13.64 0.51
N ILE A 194 -9.54 12.67 0.14
CA ILE A 194 -9.45 12.03 -1.17
C ILE A 194 -10.81 11.98 -1.88
N THR A 195 -10.73 12.01 -3.21
CA THR A 195 -11.79 11.57 -4.10
C THR A 195 -11.20 10.61 -5.11
N ILE A 196 -11.74 9.42 -5.23
CA ILE A 196 -11.40 8.48 -6.29
C ILE A 196 -12.43 8.64 -7.41
N ARG A 197 -11.94 8.95 -8.61
CA ARG A 197 -12.78 9.11 -9.79
C ARG A 197 -12.35 8.16 -10.90
N ALA A 198 -13.29 7.39 -11.39
CA ALA A 198 -13.14 6.62 -12.63
C ALA A 198 -13.74 7.40 -13.80
N LEU A 199 -13.04 7.46 -14.94
CA LEU A 199 -13.50 8.18 -16.14
C LEU A 199 -14.28 7.33 -17.15
N ALA A 200 -14.40 6.04 -16.90
CA ALA A 200 -15.10 5.12 -17.76
C ALA A 200 -15.87 4.10 -16.94
N GLU A 201 -16.81 3.44 -17.58
CA GLU A 201 -17.46 2.25 -17.04
C GLU A 201 -16.53 1.04 -17.02
N LYS A 202 -16.85 0.04 -16.22
CA LYS A 202 -16.06 -1.21 -16.08
C LYS A 202 -14.61 -0.95 -15.69
N LEU A 203 -14.41 0.00 -14.80
CA LEU A 203 -13.21 0.16 -14.01
C LEU A 203 -13.50 -0.37 -12.61
N TYR A 204 -12.56 -1.12 -12.04
CA TYR A 204 -12.77 -1.89 -10.81
C TYR A 204 -11.74 -1.48 -9.77
N LEU A 205 -12.17 -1.42 -8.51
CA LEU A 205 -11.38 -0.95 -7.38
C LEU A 205 -11.59 -1.87 -6.18
N LYS A 206 -10.52 -2.18 -5.46
CA LYS A 206 -10.57 -2.91 -4.19
C LYS A 206 -9.38 -2.60 -3.29
N ASN A 207 -9.38 -3.13 -2.07
CA ASN A 207 -8.27 -3.07 -1.11
C ASN A 207 -7.79 -1.64 -0.81
N ILE A 208 -8.73 -0.72 -0.63
CA ILE A 208 -8.40 0.67 -0.35
C ILE A 208 -7.99 0.80 1.12
N ARG A 209 -6.87 1.45 1.36
CA ARG A 209 -6.36 1.72 2.70
C ARG A 209 -5.74 3.11 2.78
N ILE A 210 -6.16 3.89 3.75
CA ILE A 210 -5.56 5.16 4.14
C ILE A 210 -5.01 4.97 5.56
N ALA A 211 -3.73 5.31 5.77
CA ALA A 211 -3.13 5.15 7.08
C ALA A 211 -2.17 6.29 7.42
N GLU A 212 -2.13 6.68 8.68
CA GLU A 212 -1.11 7.57 9.24
C GLU A 212 0.22 6.84 9.36
N GLY A 213 1.35 7.54 9.19
CA GLY A 213 2.69 6.99 9.26
C GLY A 213 3.30 6.71 7.88
N GLY A 214 4.13 5.68 7.77
CA GLY A 214 4.91 5.41 6.56
C GLY A 214 6.31 6.04 6.59
N VAL A 215 6.84 6.26 7.79
CA VAL A 215 8.21 6.72 8.04
C VAL A 215 9.10 5.54 8.43
N LYS A 216 10.42 5.74 8.30
CA LYS A 216 11.42 4.72 8.62
C LYS A 216 11.32 4.24 10.06
N TYR A 217 11.42 2.95 10.26
CA TYR A 217 11.24 2.26 11.55
C TYR A 217 12.35 2.50 12.58
N TYR A 218 13.50 3.07 12.19
CA TYR A 218 14.67 3.21 13.04
C TYR A 218 14.39 3.96 14.34
N ASP A 219 13.73 5.09 14.26
CA ASP A 219 13.48 5.94 15.44
C ASP A 219 12.53 5.28 16.45
N ARG A 220 11.62 4.44 15.98
CA ARG A 220 10.65 3.71 16.82
C ARG A 220 11.27 2.58 17.63
N VAL A 221 12.23 1.86 17.08
CA VAL A 221 12.93 0.79 17.81
C VAL A 221 13.66 1.35 19.01
N LEU A 222 14.20 2.57 18.87
CA LEU A 222 14.95 3.21 19.95
C LEU A 222 14.04 3.72 21.08
N SER A 223 12.85 4.22 20.74
CA SER A 223 11.91 4.75 21.74
C SER A 223 11.04 3.67 22.39
N ASP A 224 10.48 2.75 21.60
CA ASP A 224 9.37 1.90 22.04
C ASP A 224 9.79 0.43 22.24
N GLY A 225 11.01 0.06 21.85
CA GLY A 225 11.52 -1.32 21.89
C GLY A 225 10.83 -2.27 20.91
N LYS A 226 9.91 -1.76 20.08
CA LYS A 226 9.18 -2.52 19.07
C LYS A 226 8.83 -1.68 17.84
N ILE A 227 8.57 -2.37 16.74
CA ILE A 227 8.04 -1.79 15.51
C ILE A 227 6.73 -2.51 15.19
N ILE A 228 5.65 -1.77 14.99
CA ILE A 228 4.40 -2.29 14.45
C ILE A 228 4.42 -2.12 12.93
N VAL A 229 4.13 -3.20 12.21
CA VAL A 229 4.13 -3.21 10.74
C VAL A 229 2.81 -3.76 10.22
N ASN A 230 1.89 -2.88 9.87
CA ASN A 230 0.60 -3.25 9.28
C ASN A 230 0.71 -3.48 7.75
N GLY A 231 1.87 -3.19 7.16
CA GLY A 231 2.11 -3.30 5.72
C GLY A 231 2.61 -4.66 5.25
N ILE A 232 2.78 -5.65 6.14
CA ILE A 232 3.07 -7.02 5.73
C ILE A 232 1.76 -7.74 5.52
N ARG A 233 1.41 -7.94 4.25
CA ARG A 233 0.14 -8.54 3.81
C ARG A 233 0.33 -9.97 3.35
N PHE A 234 -0.72 -10.75 3.53
CA PHE A 234 -0.78 -12.15 3.16
C PHE A 234 -2.01 -12.42 2.29
N ASP A 235 -2.00 -13.51 1.55
CA ASP A 235 -3.21 -14.03 0.94
C ASP A 235 -4.25 -14.41 2.02
N VAL A 236 -5.52 -14.34 1.67
CA VAL A 236 -6.62 -14.69 2.59
C VAL A 236 -6.42 -16.11 3.10
N ASN A 237 -6.49 -16.30 4.42
CA ASN A 237 -6.29 -17.56 5.13
C ASN A 237 -4.95 -18.27 4.81
N LYS A 238 -3.93 -17.55 4.32
CA LYS A 238 -2.60 -18.09 4.02
C LYS A 238 -1.49 -17.31 4.72
N SER A 239 -0.29 -17.90 4.69
CA SER A 239 0.96 -17.28 5.14
C SER A 239 1.86 -16.83 3.97
N THR A 240 1.35 -16.89 2.74
CA THR A 240 2.06 -16.39 1.55
C THR A 240 2.15 -14.88 1.62
N ILE A 241 3.37 -14.35 1.69
CA ILE A 241 3.62 -12.91 1.75
C ILE A 241 3.37 -12.31 0.37
N LYS A 242 2.51 -11.29 0.32
CA LYS A 242 2.23 -10.56 -0.92
C LYS A 242 3.39 -9.66 -1.36
N PRO A 243 3.61 -9.44 -2.67
CA PRO A 243 4.73 -8.64 -3.19
C PRO A 243 4.80 -7.21 -2.64
N GLU A 244 3.67 -6.55 -2.41
CA GLU A 244 3.59 -5.20 -1.83
C GLU A 244 4.20 -5.10 -0.43
N SER A 245 4.36 -6.22 0.28
CA SER A 245 5.01 -6.28 1.59
C SER A 245 6.53 -6.11 1.53
N ASN A 246 7.13 -6.21 0.33
CA ASN A 246 8.59 -6.17 0.18
C ASN A 246 9.20 -4.85 0.68
N GLY A 247 8.49 -3.73 0.54
CA GLY A 247 8.98 -2.44 1.05
C GLY A 247 9.19 -2.46 2.56
N ALA A 248 8.18 -2.90 3.31
CA ALA A 248 8.24 -3.01 4.77
C ALA A 248 9.32 -4.02 5.23
N ILE A 249 9.39 -5.19 4.58
CA ILE A 249 10.39 -6.22 4.90
C ILE A 249 11.81 -5.73 4.61
N ASN A 250 12.03 -5.02 3.49
CA ASN A 250 13.32 -4.44 3.13
C ASN A 250 13.78 -3.39 4.16
N GLU A 251 12.87 -2.56 4.70
CA GLU A 251 13.21 -1.60 5.74
C GLU A 251 13.65 -2.29 7.04
N ILE A 252 12.99 -3.36 7.46
CA ILE A 252 13.42 -4.18 8.60
C ILE A 252 14.78 -4.83 8.32
N PHE A 253 14.98 -5.41 7.14
CA PHE A 253 16.26 -5.98 6.73
C PHE A 253 17.40 -4.95 6.79
N ASN A 254 17.17 -3.76 6.21
CA ASN A 254 18.16 -2.68 6.21
C ASN A 254 18.47 -2.18 7.62
N LEU A 255 17.45 -2.09 8.47
CA LEU A 255 17.61 -1.74 9.88
C LEU A 255 18.51 -2.74 10.61
N MET A 256 18.21 -4.05 10.49
CA MET A 256 18.98 -5.11 11.13
C MET A 256 20.42 -5.22 10.61
N ASN A 257 20.66 -4.90 9.33
CA ASN A 257 22.02 -4.84 8.77
C ASN A 257 22.82 -3.65 9.27
N LYS A 258 22.18 -2.50 9.49
CA LYS A 258 22.83 -1.31 10.06
C LYS A 258 23.10 -1.44 11.55
N GLN A 259 22.28 -2.21 12.25
CA GLN A 259 22.32 -2.42 13.69
C GLN A 259 22.53 -3.91 13.98
N SER A 260 23.78 -4.34 14.06
CA SER A 260 24.13 -5.75 14.22
C SER A 260 23.71 -6.36 15.57
N ASP A 261 23.45 -5.53 16.56
CA ASP A 261 23.01 -5.89 17.91
C ASP A 261 21.49 -6.02 18.07
N LEU A 262 20.70 -5.56 17.06
CA LEU A 262 19.26 -5.72 17.09
C LEU A 262 18.86 -7.17 16.83
N ASN A 263 18.09 -7.73 17.76
CA ASN A 263 17.45 -9.03 17.65
C ASN A 263 15.94 -8.84 17.79
N PHE A 264 15.14 -9.53 16.97
CA PHE A 264 13.69 -9.37 16.97
C PHE A 264 12.93 -10.69 17.15
N SER A 265 11.94 -10.66 18.04
CA SER A 265 10.80 -11.57 17.98
C SER A 265 9.82 -11.02 16.95
N VAL A 266 9.59 -11.77 15.87
CA VAL A 266 8.55 -11.50 14.87
C VAL A 266 7.23 -12.02 15.45
N GLU A 267 6.30 -11.14 15.74
CA GLU A 267 5.04 -11.48 16.39
C GLU A 267 3.87 -11.25 15.44
N GLY A 268 3.11 -12.30 15.14
CA GLY A 268 1.94 -12.26 14.27
C GLY A 268 0.65 -12.08 15.06
N HIS A 269 -0.26 -11.25 14.54
CA HIS A 269 -1.56 -10.97 15.14
C HIS A 269 -2.67 -11.05 14.09
N THR A 270 -3.88 -11.39 14.51
CA THR A 270 -5.11 -11.36 13.72
C THR A 270 -6.11 -10.39 14.34
N ASP A 271 -7.17 -10.07 13.62
CA ASP A 271 -8.42 -9.59 14.22
C ASP A 271 -9.19 -10.78 14.83
N SER A 272 -10.39 -10.50 15.34
CA SER A 272 -11.25 -11.50 15.98
C SER A 272 -12.23 -12.20 15.02
N ASP A 273 -12.07 -12.05 13.71
CA ASP A 273 -12.93 -12.76 12.76
C ASP A 273 -12.49 -14.22 12.64
N GLY A 274 -13.46 -15.12 12.76
CA GLY A 274 -13.24 -16.56 12.64
C GLY A 274 -13.02 -17.29 13.98
N ASP A 275 -12.40 -18.46 13.89
CA ASP A 275 -12.13 -19.32 15.03
C ASP A 275 -10.80 -18.97 15.71
N GLU A 276 -10.80 -18.85 17.04
CA GLU A 276 -9.61 -18.47 17.83
C GLU A 276 -8.42 -19.42 17.59
N THR A 277 -8.68 -20.75 17.47
CA THR A 277 -7.63 -21.74 17.23
C THR A 277 -7.02 -21.59 15.85
N LEU A 278 -7.85 -21.29 14.83
CA LEU A 278 -7.39 -21.00 13.47
C LEU A 278 -6.60 -19.69 13.44
N ASN A 279 -7.06 -18.63 14.13
CA ASN A 279 -6.37 -17.37 14.26
C ASN A 279 -5.00 -17.53 14.92
N GLN A 280 -4.91 -18.33 15.97
CA GLN A 280 -3.64 -18.67 16.63
C GLN A 280 -2.68 -19.33 15.63
N SER A 281 -3.10 -20.40 14.95
CA SER A 281 -2.28 -21.12 13.97
C SER A 281 -1.88 -20.23 12.78
N LEU A 282 -2.81 -19.40 12.27
CA LEU A 282 -2.55 -18.50 11.17
C LEU A 282 -1.50 -17.45 11.53
N SER A 283 -1.59 -16.86 12.72
CA SER A 283 -0.63 -15.86 13.20
C SER A 283 0.77 -16.45 13.38
N GLU A 284 0.88 -17.70 13.89
CA GLU A 284 2.16 -18.42 14.02
C GLU A 284 2.81 -18.68 12.66
N THR A 285 2.04 -19.18 11.68
CA THR A 285 2.57 -19.47 10.34
C THR A 285 2.99 -18.20 9.60
N ARG A 286 2.27 -17.10 9.77
CA ARG A 286 2.60 -15.78 9.20
C ARG A 286 3.87 -15.19 9.82
N ALA A 287 4.00 -15.19 11.14
CA ALA A 287 5.20 -14.76 11.83
C ALA A 287 6.44 -15.57 11.40
N LYS A 288 6.28 -16.90 11.26
CA LYS A 288 7.31 -17.78 10.76
C LYS A 288 7.71 -17.45 9.33
N ALA A 289 6.75 -17.22 8.43
CA ALA A 289 7.02 -16.86 7.03
C ALA A 289 7.84 -15.55 6.91
N VAL A 290 7.51 -14.54 7.71
CA VAL A 290 8.26 -13.28 7.74
C VAL A 290 9.69 -13.50 8.27
N LYS A 291 9.87 -14.26 9.35
CA LYS A 291 11.18 -14.65 9.87
C LYS A 291 12.00 -15.36 8.79
N GLU A 292 11.44 -16.36 8.13
CA GLU A 292 12.13 -17.13 7.08
C GLU A 292 12.50 -16.25 5.88
N ARG A 293 11.66 -15.27 5.54
CA ARG A 293 11.96 -14.29 4.50
C ARG A 293 13.20 -13.46 4.85
N LEU A 294 13.29 -12.93 6.07
CA LEU A 294 14.46 -12.17 6.54
C LEU A 294 15.72 -13.03 6.59
N ILE A 295 15.61 -14.30 6.99
CA ILE A 295 16.75 -15.25 6.97
C ILE A 295 17.20 -15.48 5.52
N SER A 296 16.29 -15.68 4.57
CA SER A 296 16.62 -15.86 3.14
C SER A 296 17.31 -14.63 2.53
N MET A 297 17.08 -13.44 3.09
CA MET A 297 17.74 -12.19 2.70
C MET A 297 19.12 -12.03 3.36
N GLY A 298 19.51 -12.88 4.31
CA GLY A 298 20.85 -12.89 4.93
C GLY A 298 20.90 -12.53 6.41
N ILE A 299 19.77 -12.32 7.08
CA ILE A 299 19.77 -12.14 8.55
C ILE A 299 20.03 -13.49 9.24
N SER A 300 20.95 -13.52 10.20
CA SER A 300 21.22 -14.73 10.98
C SER A 300 19.98 -15.22 11.74
N SER A 301 19.70 -16.52 11.67
CA SER A 301 18.58 -17.14 12.38
C SER A 301 18.64 -16.96 13.89
N SER A 302 19.83 -16.82 14.47
CA SER A 302 20.04 -16.56 15.90
C SER A 302 19.51 -15.21 16.37
N ARG A 303 19.34 -14.25 15.43
CA ARG A 303 18.84 -12.90 15.70
C ARG A 303 17.31 -12.80 15.57
N LEU A 304 16.64 -13.88 15.22
CA LEU A 304 15.20 -13.89 14.94
C LEU A 304 14.47 -15.01 15.68
N LYS A 305 13.42 -14.64 16.38
CA LYS A 305 12.39 -15.55 16.92
C LYS A 305 11.06 -15.31 16.19
N SER A 306 10.09 -16.18 16.31
CA SER A 306 8.73 -15.98 15.81
C SER A 306 7.69 -16.50 16.78
N THR A 307 6.61 -15.77 16.98
CA THR A 307 5.49 -16.12 17.86
C THR A 307 4.18 -15.67 17.20
N GLY A 308 3.13 -16.48 17.30
CA GLY A 308 1.77 -16.06 16.97
C GLY A 308 1.00 -15.74 18.23
N TRP A 309 0.18 -14.72 18.19
CA TRP A 309 -0.70 -14.31 19.28
C TRP A 309 -2.18 -14.41 18.91
N GLY A 310 -2.49 -14.81 17.66
CA GLY A 310 -3.87 -14.80 17.20
C GLY A 310 -4.53 -13.45 17.46
N GLU A 311 -5.74 -13.48 17.96
CA GLU A 311 -6.54 -12.32 18.33
C GLU A 311 -6.35 -11.84 19.80
N SER A 312 -5.50 -12.53 20.58
CA SER A 312 -5.39 -12.34 22.04
C SER A 312 -4.79 -10.99 22.47
N LYS A 313 -4.16 -10.25 21.54
CA LYS A 313 -3.52 -8.96 21.83
C LYS A 313 -4.00 -7.86 20.86
N PRO A 314 -5.27 -7.45 20.93
CA PRO A 314 -5.78 -6.39 20.08
C PRO A 314 -5.17 -5.03 20.46
N ILE A 315 -4.95 -4.16 19.46
CA ILE A 315 -4.58 -2.75 19.64
C ILE A 315 -5.66 -1.80 19.14
N GLY A 316 -6.62 -2.31 18.36
CA GLY A 316 -7.80 -1.60 17.88
C GLY A 316 -9.08 -2.33 18.25
N GLU A 317 -10.21 -1.63 18.14
CA GLU A 317 -11.53 -2.19 18.42
C GLU A 317 -11.95 -3.18 17.32
N ASN A 318 -12.18 -4.44 17.66
CA ASN A 318 -12.64 -5.46 16.70
C ASN A 318 -14.06 -5.23 16.16
N GLY A 319 -14.79 -4.26 16.69
CA GLY A 319 -16.10 -3.84 16.19
C GLY A 319 -16.04 -2.88 14.99
N THR A 320 -14.87 -2.41 14.59
CA THR A 320 -14.68 -1.48 13.48
C THR A 320 -13.71 -2.05 12.44
N ALA A 321 -13.90 -1.67 11.18
CA ALA A 321 -13.01 -2.12 10.09
C ALA A 321 -11.56 -1.65 10.32
N GLU A 322 -11.37 -0.40 10.75
CA GLU A 322 -10.07 0.19 11.05
C GLU A 322 -9.39 -0.50 12.25
N GLY A 323 -10.17 -0.80 13.28
CA GLY A 323 -9.64 -1.52 14.45
C GLY A 323 -9.22 -2.94 14.10
N LYS A 324 -10.02 -3.67 13.32
CA LYS A 324 -9.64 -4.99 12.77
C LYS A 324 -8.38 -4.87 11.90
N ALA A 325 -8.31 -3.86 11.02
CA ALA A 325 -7.13 -3.62 10.18
C ALA A 325 -5.87 -3.37 11.01
N ASN A 326 -5.97 -2.61 12.09
CA ASN A 326 -4.86 -2.39 13.03
C ASN A 326 -4.49 -3.67 13.79
N ASN A 327 -5.44 -4.55 14.06
CA ASN A 327 -5.18 -5.83 14.71
C ASN A 327 -4.46 -6.82 13.79
N ARG A 328 -4.74 -6.82 12.48
CA ARG A 328 -4.04 -7.64 11.47
C ARG A 328 -2.64 -7.08 11.18
N ARG A 329 -1.67 -7.37 12.04
CA ARG A 329 -0.33 -6.81 11.99
C ARG A 329 0.78 -7.82 12.27
N VAL A 330 2.00 -7.41 11.97
CA VAL A 330 3.24 -8.06 12.44
C VAL A 330 3.99 -7.05 13.31
N GLU A 331 4.40 -7.47 14.50
CA GLU A 331 5.27 -6.68 15.36
C GLU A 331 6.69 -7.26 15.36
N PHE A 332 7.69 -6.38 15.39
CA PHE A 332 9.09 -6.74 15.61
C PHE A 332 9.49 -6.24 17.00
N VAL A 333 9.52 -7.15 17.96
CA VAL A 333 9.78 -6.83 19.37
C VAL A 333 11.24 -7.14 19.68
N LYS A 334 11.99 -6.13 20.15
CA LYS A 334 13.41 -6.29 20.50
C LYS A 334 13.59 -7.23 21.69
N PHE A 335 14.60 -8.12 21.64
CA PHE A 335 14.98 -8.99 22.77
C PHE A 335 16.49 -9.09 22.95
#